data_5b6bf1d770829d5ce1895ce939cfb21a
#
_entry.id   5b6bf1d770829d5ce1895ce939cfb21a
#
_cell.length_a   1.000
_cell.length_b   1.000
_cell.length_c   1.000
_cell.angle_alpha   90.00
_cell.angle_beta   90.00
_cell.angle_gamma   90.00
#
_symmetry.space_group_name_H-M   'P 1'
#
loop_
_entity.id
_entity.type
_entity.pdbx_description
1 polymer ?
#
loop_
_entity_poly.entity_id
_entity_poly.type
_entity_poly.pdbx_seq_one_letter_code
_entity_poly.pdbx_strand_id
1 'polypeptide(L)'
;MKYTVIGTGFAGLSTAAYLAKEGHEVEIFEKNDTIGGRARQFKEKGYTFDMGPSWYWMPDVFDKFFKDFDKNSKDYYDLIKLNPGFQIIFPEAHTLKLSSDWNEVLALFESYEPGSSKNLLSFMEEAEFKYNFGINKLVYEPGISLKEVCTSEIISNVF
;
A
#
# COMPACT_ATOMS: atom_id res chain seq x y z
N MET A 1 8.85 -0.64 -30.42
CA MET A 1 10.02 0.16 -29.99
C MET A 1 10.77 -0.67 -28.94
N LYS A 2 12.05 -0.41 -28.73
CA LYS A 2 12.84 -1.04 -27.66
C LYS A 2 13.00 -0.06 -26.50
N TYR A 3 12.72 -0.53 -25.27
CA TYR A 3 12.84 0.24 -24.04
C TYR A 3 13.81 -0.44 -23.07
N THR A 4 14.55 0.37 -22.35
CA THR A 4 15.42 -0.07 -21.26
C THR A 4 14.87 0.47 -19.94
N VAL A 5 14.57 -0.44 -19.00
CA VAL A 5 14.12 -0.10 -17.65
C VAL A 5 15.25 -0.39 -16.67
N ILE A 6 15.58 0.57 -15.82
CA ILE A 6 16.63 0.42 -14.81
C ILE A 6 15.99 0.24 -13.43
N GLY A 7 16.22 -0.95 -12.86
CA GLY A 7 15.70 -1.36 -11.53
C GLY A 7 14.46 -2.24 -11.61
N THR A 8 14.37 -3.18 -10.67
CA THR A 8 13.29 -4.16 -10.55
C THR A 8 12.47 -3.98 -9.27
N GLY A 9 12.33 -2.75 -8.79
CA GLY A 9 11.31 -2.41 -7.80
C GLY A 9 9.91 -2.40 -8.43
N PHE A 10 8.86 -2.17 -7.64
CA PHE A 10 7.48 -2.14 -8.13
C PHE A 10 7.30 -1.23 -9.35
N ALA A 11 7.84 -0.01 -9.31
CA ALA A 11 7.73 0.92 -10.42
C ALA A 11 8.40 0.39 -11.70
N GLY A 12 9.62 -0.16 -11.61
CA GLY A 12 10.31 -0.70 -12.77
C GLY A 12 9.62 -1.92 -13.37
N LEU A 13 9.20 -2.86 -12.51
CA LEU A 13 8.50 -4.07 -12.96
C LEU A 13 7.14 -3.74 -13.57
N SER A 14 6.36 -2.85 -12.96
CA SER A 14 5.05 -2.46 -13.51
C SER A 14 5.20 -1.71 -14.84
N THR A 15 6.13 -0.75 -14.92
CA THR A 15 6.42 -0.04 -16.18
C THR A 15 6.82 -1.01 -17.30
N ALA A 16 7.71 -1.95 -17.01
CA ALA A 16 8.12 -2.96 -17.98
C ALA A 16 6.95 -3.85 -18.44
N ALA A 17 6.09 -4.25 -17.49
CA ALA A 17 4.92 -5.06 -17.80
C ALA A 17 3.93 -4.32 -18.73
N TYR A 18 3.62 -3.05 -18.43
CA TYR A 18 2.73 -2.24 -19.30
C TYR A 18 3.33 -2.02 -20.68
N LEU A 19 4.61 -1.67 -20.77
CA LEU A 19 5.30 -1.52 -22.07
C LEU A 19 5.27 -2.82 -22.88
N ALA A 20 5.51 -3.96 -22.23
CA ALA A 20 5.44 -5.26 -22.90
C ALA A 20 4.00 -5.59 -23.36
N LYS A 21 2.99 -5.24 -22.56
CA LYS A 21 1.57 -5.40 -22.94
C LYS A 21 1.22 -4.60 -24.19
N GLU A 22 1.81 -3.41 -24.37
CA GLU A 22 1.66 -2.56 -25.55
C GLU A 22 2.47 -3.07 -26.77
N GLY A 23 3.09 -4.24 -26.66
CA GLY A 23 3.85 -4.86 -27.76
C GLY A 23 5.26 -4.32 -27.95
N HIS A 24 5.82 -3.71 -26.94
CA HIS A 24 7.18 -3.20 -26.98
C HIS A 24 8.19 -4.26 -26.52
N GLU A 25 9.42 -4.19 -27.06
CA GLU A 25 10.57 -4.94 -26.56
C GLU A 25 11.10 -4.22 -25.32
N VAL A 26 11.24 -4.94 -24.21
CA VAL A 26 11.65 -4.36 -22.94
C VAL A 26 12.84 -5.13 -22.36
N GLU A 27 13.92 -4.42 -22.07
CA GLU A 27 15.06 -4.93 -21.31
C GLU A 27 15.07 -4.29 -19.92
N ILE A 28 15.29 -5.10 -18.87
CA ILE A 28 15.37 -4.62 -17.50
C ILE A 28 16.76 -4.91 -16.95
N PHE A 29 17.37 -3.89 -16.36
CA PHE A 29 18.66 -4.01 -15.66
C PHE A 29 18.49 -3.81 -14.17
N GLU A 30 18.97 -4.77 -13.37
CA GLU A 30 19.00 -4.72 -11.92
C GLU A 30 20.44 -4.78 -11.43
N LYS A 31 20.78 -3.92 -10.46
CA LYS A 31 22.14 -3.88 -9.88
C LYS A 31 22.39 -4.93 -8.82
N ASN A 32 21.33 -5.48 -8.21
CA ASN A 32 21.41 -6.48 -7.16
C ASN A 32 21.20 -7.87 -7.73
N ASP A 33 21.61 -8.89 -6.99
CA ASP A 33 21.44 -10.30 -7.38
C ASP A 33 19.97 -10.78 -7.28
N THR A 34 19.10 -10.00 -6.64
CA THR A 34 17.68 -10.29 -6.46
C THR A 34 16.81 -9.12 -6.89
N ILE A 35 15.65 -9.46 -7.48
CA ILE A 35 14.63 -8.48 -7.87
C ILE A 35 13.82 -8.00 -6.64
N GLY A 36 12.98 -6.95 -6.82
CA GLY A 36 12.02 -6.48 -5.84
C GLY A 36 12.36 -5.13 -5.20
N GLY A 37 13.56 -4.61 -5.39
CA GLY A 37 13.97 -3.30 -4.87
C GLY A 37 13.86 -3.25 -3.34
N ARG A 38 13.03 -2.34 -2.79
CA ARG A 38 12.78 -2.23 -1.34
C ARG A 38 11.89 -3.32 -0.78
N ALA A 39 11.17 -4.06 -1.61
CA ALA A 39 10.31 -5.18 -1.20
C ALA A 39 10.96 -6.55 -1.46
N ARG A 40 12.29 -6.58 -1.66
CA ARG A 40 13.00 -7.84 -1.83
C ARG A 40 13.13 -8.60 -0.52
N GLN A 41 13.38 -9.89 -0.64
CA GLN A 41 13.65 -10.77 0.49
C GLN A 41 15.12 -11.17 0.55
N PHE A 42 15.60 -11.53 1.71
CA PHE A 42 16.84 -12.29 1.88
C PHE A 42 16.61 -13.53 2.72
N LYS A 43 17.48 -14.54 2.53
CA LYS A 43 17.42 -15.79 3.28
C LYS A 43 18.73 -15.98 4.05
N GLU A 44 18.60 -16.27 5.33
CA GLU A 44 19.75 -16.54 6.21
C GLU A 44 19.42 -17.67 7.18
N LYS A 45 20.27 -18.68 7.26
CA LYS A 45 20.16 -19.83 8.18
C LYS A 45 18.79 -20.51 8.19
N GLY A 46 18.15 -20.64 7.03
CA GLY A 46 16.84 -21.26 6.87
C GLY A 46 15.65 -20.36 7.14
N TYR A 47 15.87 -19.09 7.51
CA TYR A 47 14.82 -18.07 7.66
C TYR A 47 14.72 -17.19 6.43
N THR A 48 13.51 -16.70 6.17
CA THR A 48 13.22 -15.70 5.11
C THR A 48 12.81 -14.41 5.77
N PHE A 49 13.44 -13.31 5.35
CA PHE A 49 13.20 -11.98 5.88
C PHE A 49 12.77 -11.04 4.74
N ASP A 50 11.71 -10.30 4.97
CA ASP A 50 11.32 -9.18 4.11
C ASP A 50 12.19 -7.97 4.45
N MET A 51 12.81 -7.37 3.42
CA MET A 51 13.74 -6.25 3.60
C MET A 51 13.03 -4.88 3.61
N GLY A 52 11.73 -4.88 3.56
CA GLY A 52 10.91 -3.68 3.44
C GLY A 52 9.65 -3.75 4.28
N PRO A 53 8.55 -3.19 3.79
CA PRO A 53 7.26 -3.22 4.48
C PRO A 53 6.84 -4.65 4.79
N SER A 54 6.53 -4.92 6.07
CA SER A 54 6.04 -6.23 6.53
C SER A 54 4.52 -6.36 6.37
N TRP A 55 3.83 -5.26 6.06
CA TRP A 55 2.39 -5.22 5.84
C TRP A 55 2.06 -5.04 4.37
N TYR A 56 1.01 -5.73 3.94
CA TYR A 56 0.48 -5.58 2.60
C TYR A 56 -0.45 -4.36 2.53
N TRP A 57 0.08 -3.27 2.02
CA TRP A 57 -0.64 -2.00 1.89
C TRP A 57 -1.32 -1.89 0.53
N MET A 58 -2.48 -1.21 0.50
CA MET A 58 -3.19 -0.83 -0.72
C MET A 58 -3.48 -2.04 -1.64
N PRO A 59 -4.18 -3.07 -1.15
CA PRO A 59 -4.49 -4.28 -1.94
C PRO A 59 -5.24 -3.97 -3.24
N ASP A 60 -6.09 -2.95 -3.23
CA ASP A 60 -6.84 -2.44 -4.38
C ASP A 60 -5.95 -2.00 -5.55
N VAL A 61 -4.80 -1.39 -5.26
CA VAL A 61 -3.82 -0.99 -6.28
C VAL A 61 -3.18 -2.20 -6.95
N PHE A 62 -2.85 -3.24 -6.17
CA PHE A 62 -2.35 -4.50 -6.73
C PHE A 62 -3.42 -5.23 -7.52
N ASP A 63 -4.65 -5.31 -7.00
CA ASP A 63 -5.77 -5.92 -7.71
C ASP A 63 -6.05 -5.21 -9.04
N LYS A 64 -5.96 -3.88 -9.07
CA LYS A 64 -6.05 -3.11 -10.31
C LYS A 64 -4.95 -3.51 -11.30
N PHE A 65 -3.70 -3.59 -10.84
CA PHE A 65 -2.58 -4.00 -11.71
C PHE A 65 -2.85 -5.38 -12.33
N PHE A 66 -3.24 -6.38 -11.55
CA PHE A 66 -3.53 -7.71 -12.08
C PHE A 66 -4.73 -7.70 -13.04
N LYS A 67 -5.79 -6.96 -12.75
CA LYS A 67 -6.95 -6.79 -13.64
C LYS A 67 -6.58 -6.16 -14.98
N ASP A 68 -5.66 -5.20 -14.99
CA ASP A 68 -5.19 -4.57 -16.22
C ASP A 68 -4.47 -5.58 -17.15
N PHE A 69 -4.05 -6.75 -16.63
CA PHE A 69 -3.48 -7.86 -17.38
C PHE A 69 -4.44 -9.07 -17.52
N ASP A 70 -5.74 -8.88 -17.29
CA ASP A 70 -6.74 -9.94 -17.32
C ASP A 70 -6.41 -11.10 -16.35
N LYS A 71 -5.83 -10.75 -15.19
CA LYS A 71 -5.40 -11.67 -14.13
C LYS A 71 -6.10 -11.33 -12.81
N ASN A 72 -6.02 -12.27 -11.87
CA ASN A 72 -6.47 -12.06 -10.50
C ASN A 72 -5.26 -12.20 -9.55
N SER A 73 -5.09 -11.28 -8.64
CA SER A 73 -4.00 -11.33 -7.64
C SER A 73 -4.00 -12.63 -6.84
N LYS A 74 -5.20 -13.18 -6.56
CA LYS A 74 -5.38 -14.46 -5.84
C LYS A 74 -4.85 -15.69 -6.57
N ASP A 75 -4.59 -15.60 -7.87
CA ASP A 75 -3.98 -16.68 -8.64
C ASP A 75 -2.46 -16.78 -8.40
N TYR A 76 -1.88 -15.76 -7.73
CA TYR A 76 -0.44 -15.64 -7.53
C TYR A 76 -0.02 -15.71 -6.06
N TYR A 77 -0.89 -15.26 -5.15
CA TYR A 77 -0.62 -15.29 -3.71
C TYR A 77 -1.91 -15.21 -2.88
N ASP A 78 -1.84 -15.77 -1.68
CA ASP A 78 -2.92 -15.70 -0.70
C ASP A 78 -2.66 -14.61 0.33
N LEU A 79 -3.68 -13.79 0.61
CA LEU A 79 -3.65 -12.81 1.69
C LEU A 79 -4.38 -13.34 2.91
N ILE A 80 -3.70 -13.35 4.04
CA ILE A 80 -4.26 -13.76 5.33
C ILE A 80 -4.43 -12.51 6.19
N LYS A 81 -5.69 -12.20 6.55
CA LYS A 81 -5.99 -11.12 7.50
C LYS A 81 -5.62 -11.57 8.90
N LEU A 82 -4.62 -10.90 9.49
CA LEU A 82 -4.17 -11.22 10.84
C LEU A 82 -5.16 -10.71 11.89
N ASN A 83 -5.42 -11.52 12.94
CA ASN A 83 -6.14 -11.10 14.13
C ASN A 83 -5.45 -11.66 15.40
N PRO A 84 -4.94 -10.83 16.30
CA PRO A 84 -4.87 -9.37 16.20
C PRO A 84 -4.00 -8.90 15.03
N GLY A 85 -4.33 -7.74 14.45
CA GLY A 85 -3.55 -7.12 13.39
C GLY A 85 -2.15 -6.73 13.84
N PHE A 86 -2.05 -6.19 15.06
CA PHE A 86 -0.80 -5.91 15.74
C PHE A 86 -1.02 -5.74 17.25
N GLN A 87 0.08 -5.69 17.99
CA GLN A 87 0.03 -5.39 19.43
C GLN A 87 1.08 -4.33 19.78
N ILE A 88 0.75 -3.51 20.77
CA ILE A 88 1.63 -2.51 21.34
C ILE A 88 2.01 -2.99 22.74
N ILE A 89 3.31 -3.08 22.99
CA ILE A 89 3.85 -3.51 24.28
C ILE A 89 4.41 -2.26 24.98
N PHE A 90 3.82 -1.91 26.10
CA PHE A 90 4.27 -0.81 26.94
C PHE A 90 5.27 -1.28 28.01
N PRO A 91 6.17 -0.38 28.51
CA PRO A 91 7.21 -0.75 29.48
C PRO A 91 6.71 -1.41 30.76
N GLU A 92 5.50 -1.08 31.21
CA GLU A 92 4.88 -1.56 32.47
C GLU A 92 4.16 -2.92 32.31
N ALA A 93 4.61 -3.76 31.37
CA ALA A 93 4.01 -5.06 31.04
C ALA A 93 2.53 -4.97 30.59
N HIS A 94 2.06 -3.79 30.26
CA HIS A 94 0.76 -3.59 29.64
C HIS A 94 0.86 -3.85 28.13
N THR A 95 -0.03 -4.66 27.61
CA THR A 95 -0.07 -4.99 26.18
C THR A 95 -1.44 -4.66 25.62
N LEU A 96 -1.46 -3.84 24.59
CA LEU A 96 -2.63 -3.51 23.81
C LEU A 96 -2.64 -4.34 22.54
N LYS A 97 -3.69 -5.14 22.34
CA LYS A 97 -3.90 -5.89 21.08
C LYS A 97 -4.98 -5.21 20.26
N LEU A 98 -4.66 -4.89 19.02
CA LEU A 98 -5.64 -4.34 18.09
C LEU A 98 -6.24 -5.44 17.23
N SER A 99 -7.54 -5.64 17.42
CA SER A 99 -8.33 -6.60 16.66
C SER A 99 -8.44 -6.17 15.18
N SER A 100 -8.69 -7.14 14.33
CA SER A 100 -9.12 -6.89 12.94
C SER A 100 -10.62 -6.63 12.81
N ASP A 101 -11.39 -6.80 13.89
CA ASP A 101 -12.80 -6.43 13.96
C ASP A 101 -12.93 -4.96 14.39
N TRP A 102 -13.59 -4.18 13.54
CA TRP A 102 -13.73 -2.75 13.75
C TRP A 102 -14.57 -2.40 15.00
N ASN A 103 -15.60 -3.19 15.31
CA ASN A 103 -16.41 -2.96 16.51
C ASN A 103 -15.61 -3.17 17.79
N GLU A 104 -14.72 -4.18 17.80
CA GLU A 104 -13.82 -4.40 18.93
C GLU A 104 -12.81 -3.27 19.10
N VAL A 105 -12.31 -2.71 17.98
CA VAL A 105 -11.43 -1.53 18.02
C VAL A 105 -12.15 -0.32 18.58
N LEU A 106 -13.37 -0.03 18.14
CA LEU A 106 -14.18 1.07 18.67
C LEU A 106 -14.46 0.92 20.15
N ALA A 107 -14.86 -0.29 20.58
CA ALA A 107 -15.12 -0.59 21.99
C ALA A 107 -13.84 -0.44 22.84
N LEU A 108 -12.70 -0.84 22.30
CA LEU A 108 -11.41 -0.68 22.97
C LEU A 108 -11.09 0.82 23.20
N PHE A 109 -11.20 1.65 22.17
CA PHE A 109 -10.97 3.10 22.30
C PHE A 109 -11.93 3.73 23.31
N GLU A 110 -13.22 3.41 23.22
CA GLU A 110 -14.24 3.90 24.16
C GLU A 110 -13.94 3.51 25.61
N SER A 111 -13.33 2.34 25.83
CA SER A 111 -12.93 1.90 27.18
C SER A 111 -11.79 2.70 27.80
N TYR A 112 -10.94 3.28 26.98
CA TYR A 112 -9.85 4.15 27.43
C TYR A 112 -10.31 5.60 27.66
N GLU A 113 -11.16 6.10 26.77
CA GLU A 113 -11.66 7.47 26.83
C GLU A 113 -13.10 7.53 26.29
N PRO A 114 -14.08 7.87 27.15
CA PRO A 114 -15.47 8.03 26.72
C PRO A 114 -15.63 9.04 25.58
N GLY A 115 -16.32 8.65 24.51
CA GLY A 115 -16.53 9.46 23.31
C GLY A 115 -15.44 9.32 22.24
N SER A 116 -14.33 8.62 22.52
CA SER A 116 -13.25 8.45 21.55
C SER A 116 -13.63 7.57 20.37
N SER A 117 -14.56 6.64 20.54
CA SER A 117 -15.08 5.83 19.42
C SER A 117 -15.70 6.69 18.32
N LYS A 118 -16.46 7.72 18.69
CA LYS A 118 -17.05 8.68 17.74
C LYS A 118 -15.97 9.48 17.02
N ASN A 119 -14.95 9.95 17.73
CA ASN A 119 -13.85 10.71 17.16
C ASN A 119 -13.04 9.84 16.19
N LEU A 120 -12.82 8.57 16.53
CA LEU A 120 -12.14 7.61 15.68
C LEU A 120 -12.92 7.34 14.38
N LEU A 121 -14.25 7.18 14.46
CA LEU A 121 -15.12 7.04 13.29
C LEU A 121 -14.98 8.24 12.36
N SER A 122 -15.12 9.46 12.88
CA SER A 122 -14.98 10.68 12.08
C SER A 122 -13.60 10.81 11.43
N PHE A 123 -12.54 10.45 12.17
CA PHE A 123 -11.19 10.42 11.62
C PHE A 123 -11.06 9.41 10.46
N MET A 124 -11.65 8.23 10.61
CA MET A 124 -11.59 7.20 9.57
C MET A 124 -12.41 7.56 8.33
N GLU A 125 -13.57 8.20 8.49
CA GLU A 125 -14.37 8.73 7.38
C GLU A 125 -13.60 9.78 6.58
N GLU A 126 -12.92 10.69 7.28
CA GLU A 126 -12.06 11.69 6.64
C GLU A 126 -10.85 11.04 5.94
N ALA A 127 -10.22 10.05 6.58
CA ALA A 127 -9.09 9.32 6.00
C ALA A 127 -9.51 8.53 4.76
N GLU A 128 -10.67 7.87 4.77
CA GLU A 128 -11.22 7.16 3.61
C GLU A 128 -11.50 8.12 2.45
N PHE A 129 -12.10 9.27 2.73
CA PHE A 129 -12.33 10.30 1.73
C PHE A 129 -11.01 10.77 1.10
N LYS A 130 -10.01 11.11 1.91
CA LYS A 130 -8.68 11.55 1.44
C LYS A 130 -7.95 10.48 0.65
N TYR A 131 -8.05 9.22 1.08
CA TYR A 131 -7.47 8.08 0.35
C TYR A 131 -8.10 7.94 -1.03
N ASN A 132 -9.43 7.88 -1.09
CA ASN A 132 -10.15 7.72 -2.36
C ASN A 132 -9.90 8.88 -3.32
N PHE A 133 -9.84 10.10 -2.80
CA PHE A 133 -9.50 11.27 -3.59
C PHE A 133 -8.06 11.21 -4.12
N GLY A 134 -7.11 10.88 -3.26
CA GLY A 134 -5.70 10.75 -3.61
C GLY A 134 -5.45 9.70 -4.69
N ILE A 135 -6.00 8.50 -4.50
CA ILE A 135 -5.82 7.38 -5.42
C ILE A 135 -6.48 7.63 -6.77
N ASN A 136 -7.67 8.23 -6.79
CA ASN A 136 -8.40 8.40 -8.06
C ASN A 136 -7.97 9.64 -8.86
N LYS A 137 -7.39 10.65 -8.21
CA LYS A 137 -7.08 11.92 -8.87
C LYS A 137 -5.60 12.31 -8.82
N LEU A 138 -4.93 12.19 -7.67
CA LEU A 138 -3.59 12.74 -7.52
C LEU A 138 -2.48 11.77 -7.93
N VAL A 139 -2.64 10.48 -7.67
CA VAL A 139 -1.59 9.47 -7.90
C VAL A 139 -1.22 9.31 -9.38
N TYR A 140 -2.17 9.60 -10.27
CA TYR A 140 -1.97 9.48 -11.72
C TYR A 140 -1.53 10.78 -12.39
N GLU A 141 -1.50 11.89 -11.64
CA GLU A 141 -0.97 13.14 -12.17
C GLU A 141 0.57 13.08 -12.24
N PRO A 142 1.20 13.58 -13.29
CA PRO A 142 2.64 13.46 -13.48
C PRO A 142 3.48 14.27 -12.49
N GLY A 143 2.88 15.21 -11.74
CA GLY A 143 3.56 16.04 -10.75
C GLY A 143 4.55 17.04 -11.34
N ILE A 144 4.31 17.48 -12.56
CA ILE A 144 5.21 18.39 -13.29
C ILE A 144 4.93 19.85 -12.95
N SER A 145 3.70 20.15 -12.54
CA SER A 145 3.23 21.52 -12.32
C SER A 145 2.43 21.66 -11.04
N LEU A 146 2.66 22.77 -10.30
CA LEU A 146 1.83 23.13 -9.15
C LEU A 146 0.34 23.30 -9.52
N LYS A 147 0.02 23.54 -10.77
CA LYS A 147 -1.38 23.63 -11.23
C LYS A 147 -2.13 22.30 -11.07
N GLU A 148 -1.44 21.17 -11.10
CA GLU A 148 -2.03 19.84 -10.92
C GLU A 148 -2.51 19.62 -9.47
N VAL A 149 -1.85 20.26 -8.49
CA VAL A 149 -2.17 20.15 -7.07
C VAL A 149 -2.89 21.39 -6.51
N CYS A 150 -2.88 22.51 -7.20
CA CYS A 150 -3.55 23.76 -6.79
C CYS A 150 -4.89 23.95 -7.52
N THR A 151 -5.73 22.93 -7.58
CA THR A 151 -7.10 23.06 -8.08
C THR A 151 -8.03 23.44 -6.93
N SER A 152 -9.15 24.13 -7.27
CA SER A 152 -10.16 24.49 -6.27
C SER A 152 -10.70 23.27 -5.53
N GLU A 153 -10.80 22.13 -6.21
CA GLU A 153 -11.24 20.87 -5.64
C GLU A 153 -10.24 20.30 -4.63
N ILE A 154 -8.94 20.35 -4.92
CA ILE A 154 -7.90 19.92 -3.97
C ILE A 154 -7.86 20.84 -2.77
N ILE A 155 -7.86 22.16 -2.98
CA ILE A 155 -7.82 23.15 -1.90
C ILE A 155 -9.01 23.01 -0.96
N SER A 156 -10.22 22.76 -1.48
CA SER A 156 -11.43 22.62 -0.66
C SER A 156 -11.55 21.29 0.09
N ASN A 157 -10.78 20.26 -0.29
CA ASN A 157 -10.91 18.93 0.28
C ASN A 157 -9.67 18.43 1.04
N VAL A 158 -8.55 19.15 0.97
CA VAL A 158 -7.30 18.77 1.67
C VAL A 158 -7.02 19.69 2.86
N PHE A 159 -7.60 20.89 2.88
CA PHE A 159 -7.52 21.90 3.94
C PHE A 159 -8.91 22.17 4.53
#